data_35eb71e8e1818c67571457ae748eeb73
#
_entry.id   35eb71e8e1818c67571457ae748eeb73
#
_cell.length_a   1.000
_cell.length_b   1.000
_cell.length_c   1.000
_cell.angle_alpha   90.00
_cell.angle_beta   90.00
_cell.angle_gamma   90.00
#
_symmetry.space_group_name_H-M   'P 1'
#
loop_
_entity.id
_entity.type
_entity.pdbx_description
1 polymer ?
#
loop_
_entity_poly.entity_id
_entity_poly.type
_entity_poly.pdbx_seq_one_letter_code
_entity_poly.pdbx_strand_id
1 'polypeptide(L)'
;MTVFTGANGAGKTTILDAVHLISTGRPFSTTNIRSVIQSTKDECSVVAGIRKGVAATVVGVSRNRRGAGQAKVGGVHVKSLSQLAIELPCVLVTSNVLSALWEGPEARRRVVDQLMFHVEQRRFLSHTQNYARAIKQRNAALRHGILEASDSWVEAIVESGEAVTAMRREGVEALAGELRALLDEMGVCLPDWQLAFHQGWHDDKGLEEALSSVKERDVQRGFTSVGPHRADLVVSTVYGLASDSFSRGQMKVFMAALKLAQGRLQCRQSDTAPIFLVDDVAAELDDIHAEAVFRVLDESQQQVLATMVDTHQLRKASLNSLSGVFHVEHSGTASLTAG
;
A
#
# COMPACT_ATOMS: atom_id res chain seq x y z
N MET A 1 -13.55 15.93 2.64
CA MET A 1 -12.33 15.70 3.46
C MET A 1 -12.64 15.89 4.93
N THR A 2 -12.16 15.03 5.83
CA THR A 2 -12.24 15.17 7.29
C THR A 2 -10.83 15.28 7.86
N VAL A 3 -10.62 16.27 8.72
CA VAL A 3 -9.28 16.57 9.27
C VAL A 3 -9.30 16.44 10.80
N PHE A 4 -8.30 15.74 11.33
CA PHE A 4 -8.05 15.59 12.75
C PHE A 4 -6.84 16.43 13.14
N THR A 5 -7.04 17.44 14.00
CA THR A 5 -6.00 18.36 14.47
C THR A 5 -5.68 18.10 15.94
N GLY A 6 -4.52 18.53 16.40
CA GLY A 6 -4.14 18.43 17.81
C GLY A 6 -2.63 18.27 18.00
N ALA A 7 -2.20 18.36 19.24
CA ALA A 7 -0.78 18.23 19.59
C ALA A 7 -0.19 16.86 19.20
N ASN A 8 1.14 16.79 19.09
CA ASN A 8 1.81 15.51 18.90
C ASN A 8 1.54 14.59 20.10
N GLY A 9 1.25 13.31 19.83
CA GLY A 9 0.87 12.35 20.87
C GLY A 9 -0.60 12.40 21.31
N ALA A 10 -1.44 13.29 20.77
CA ALA A 10 -2.87 13.39 21.12
C ALA A 10 -3.70 12.17 20.65
N GLY A 11 -3.18 11.32 19.76
CA GLY A 11 -3.89 10.14 19.27
C GLY A 11 -4.42 10.26 17.84
N LYS A 12 -4.03 11.29 17.09
CA LYS A 12 -4.46 11.51 15.69
C LYS A 12 -4.18 10.30 14.80
N THR A 13 -2.94 9.84 14.76
CA THR A 13 -2.51 8.63 14.02
C THR A 13 -3.27 7.37 14.47
N THR A 14 -3.65 7.27 15.75
CA THR A 14 -4.42 6.13 16.27
C THR A 14 -5.81 6.04 15.65
N ILE A 15 -6.42 7.17 15.29
CA ILE A 15 -7.71 7.20 14.57
C ILE A 15 -7.54 6.61 13.18
N LEU A 16 -6.49 7.02 12.45
CA LEU A 16 -6.20 6.47 11.13
C LEU A 16 -5.79 4.99 11.20
N ASP A 17 -5.03 4.60 12.22
CA ASP A 17 -4.70 3.20 12.50
C ASP A 17 -5.96 2.34 12.72
N ALA A 18 -6.97 2.86 13.39
CA ALA A 18 -8.24 2.17 13.58
C ALA A 18 -8.95 1.91 12.24
N VAL A 19 -8.97 2.89 11.34
CA VAL A 19 -9.54 2.71 10.00
C VAL A 19 -8.72 1.73 9.17
N HIS A 20 -7.39 1.83 9.22
CA HIS A 20 -6.51 0.89 8.53
C HIS A 20 -6.61 -0.55 9.09
N LEU A 21 -6.82 -0.70 10.39
CA LEU A 21 -7.05 -1.98 11.05
C LEU A 21 -8.33 -2.66 10.52
N ILE A 22 -9.40 -1.90 10.29
CA ILE A 22 -10.63 -2.42 9.67
C ILE A 22 -10.38 -2.81 8.22
N SER A 23 -9.58 -2.05 7.47
CA SER A 23 -9.26 -2.31 6.08
C SER A 23 -8.37 -3.54 5.88
N THR A 24 -7.35 -3.71 6.71
CA THR A 24 -6.28 -4.70 6.46
C THR A 24 -6.10 -5.73 7.57
N GLY A 25 -6.75 -5.51 8.71
CA GLY A 25 -6.55 -6.31 9.92
C GLY A 25 -5.25 -6.00 10.66
N ARG A 26 -4.53 -4.92 10.29
CA ARG A 26 -3.25 -4.50 10.88
C ARG A 26 -3.17 -2.98 10.99
N PRO A 27 -2.53 -2.41 12.02
CA PRO A 27 -2.19 -1.00 12.04
C PRO A 27 -1.13 -0.70 10.98
N PHE A 28 -1.01 0.55 10.53
CA PHE A 28 0.06 0.98 9.61
C PHE A 28 1.24 1.62 10.34
N SER A 29 1.00 2.23 11.49
CA SER A 29 2.03 2.97 12.23
C SER A 29 3.08 2.04 12.86
N THR A 30 2.76 0.78 13.06
CA THR A 30 3.60 -0.20 13.74
C THR A 30 3.35 -1.63 13.27
N THR A 31 4.39 -2.46 13.29
CA THR A 31 4.28 -3.91 13.11
C THR A 31 3.92 -4.65 14.41
N ASN A 32 4.08 -3.98 15.56
CA ASN A 32 3.79 -4.55 16.87
C ASN A 32 2.39 -4.17 17.35
N ILE A 33 1.43 -5.08 17.24
CA ILE A 33 0.05 -4.85 17.65
C ILE A 33 -0.10 -4.42 19.13
N ARG A 34 0.85 -4.79 19.99
CA ARG A 34 0.80 -4.43 21.41
C ARG A 34 0.84 -2.92 21.63
N SER A 35 1.48 -2.17 20.75
CA SER A 35 1.64 -0.72 20.89
C SER A 35 0.36 0.07 20.60
N VAL A 36 -0.61 -0.52 19.90
CA VAL A 36 -1.93 0.10 19.65
C VAL A 36 -3.00 -0.37 20.64
N ILE A 37 -2.68 -1.31 21.53
CA ILE A 37 -3.58 -1.78 22.58
C ILE A 37 -3.27 -1.01 23.86
N GLN A 38 -4.29 -0.39 24.45
CA GLN A 38 -4.16 0.33 25.71
C GLN A 38 -3.46 -0.54 26.78
N SER A 39 -2.54 0.05 27.56
CA SER A 39 -1.69 -0.69 28.50
C SER A 39 -2.48 -1.53 29.51
N THR A 40 -3.67 -1.10 29.88
CA THR A 40 -4.57 -1.77 30.85
C THR A 40 -5.50 -2.80 30.21
N LYS A 41 -5.46 -3.00 28.86
CA LYS A 41 -6.36 -3.90 28.13
C LYS A 41 -5.56 -5.03 27.46
N ASP A 42 -6.17 -6.20 27.32
CA ASP A 42 -5.56 -7.35 26.64
C ASP A 42 -5.85 -7.40 25.15
N GLU A 43 -6.88 -6.65 24.71
CA GLU A 43 -7.29 -6.59 23.31
C GLU A 43 -7.78 -5.20 22.91
N CYS A 44 -7.78 -4.93 21.62
CA CYS A 44 -8.48 -3.81 21.00
C CYS A 44 -9.53 -4.33 20.02
N SER A 45 -10.59 -3.57 19.87
CA SER A 45 -11.61 -3.82 18.86
C SER A 45 -12.02 -2.51 18.18
N VAL A 46 -12.22 -2.58 16.87
CA VAL A 46 -12.72 -1.48 16.07
C VAL A 46 -13.92 -1.97 15.28
N VAL A 47 -14.98 -1.18 15.27
CA VAL A 47 -16.20 -1.45 14.51
C VAL A 47 -16.57 -0.20 13.72
N ALA A 48 -16.86 -0.37 12.44
CA ALA A 48 -17.31 0.73 11.58
C ALA A 48 -18.51 0.32 10.71
N GLY A 49 -19.41 1.25 10.52
CA GLY A 49 -20.43 1.19 9.47
C GLY A 49 -19.82 1.67 8.15
N ILE A 50 -19.88 0.83 7.12
CA ILE A 50 -19.45 1.16 5.77
C ILE A 50 -20.68 1.34 4.91
N ARG A 51 -20.75 2.47 4.20
CA ARG A 51 -21.82 2.74 3.23
C ARG A 51 -21.25 2.82 1.82
N LYS A 52 -21.80 2.01 0.93
CA LYS A 52 -21.47 1.99 -0.51
C LYS A 52 -22.76 2.28 -1.27
N GLY A 53 -22.95 3.52 -1.68
CA GLY A 53 -24.25 3.96 -2.24
C GLY A 53 -25.38 3.75 -1.25
N VAL A 54 -26.36 2.91 -1.61
CA VAL A 54 -27.53 2.57 -0.74
C VAL A 54 -27.25 1.40 0.19
N ALA A 55 -26.22 0.60 -0.07
CA ALA A 55 -25.87 -0.54 0.76
C ALA A 55 -25.06 -0.12 1.98
N ALA A 56 -25.44 -0.63 3.15
CA ALA A 56 -24.70 -0.42 4.38
C ALA A 56 -24.31 -1.77 4.99
N THR A 57 -23.06 -1.88 5.45
CA THR A 57 -22.56 -3.06 6.15
C THR A 57 -21.76 -2.66 7.35
N VAL A 58 -21.64 -3.56 8.32
CA VAL A 58 -20.81 -3.33 9.51
C VAL A 58 -19.59 -4.22 9.41
N VAL A 59 -18.41 -3.64 9.59
CA VAL A 59 -17.14 -4.35 9.67
C VAL A 59 -16.58 -4.19 11.08
N GLY A 60 -16.18 -5.31 11.68
CA GLY A 60 -15.55 -5.35 13.00
C GLY A 60 -14.26 -6.15 12.98
N VAL A 61 -13.23 -5.63 13.63
CA VAL A 61 -11.93 -6.32 13.80
C VAL A 61 -11.52 -6.24 15.25
N SER A 62 -11.16 -7.38 15.86
CA SER A 62 -10.51 -7.43 17.16
C SER A 62 -9.11 -8.05 17.07
N ARG A 63 -8.21 -7.60 17.93
CA ARG A 63 -6.84 -8.11 18.05
C ARG A 63 -6.40 -8.13 19.50
N ASN A 64 -5.83 -9.24 19.95
CA ASN A 64 -5.21 -9.35 21.26
C ASN A 64 -3.69 -9.05 21.18
N ARG A 65 -3.03 -8.97 22.34
CA ARG A 65 -1.59 -8.68 22.45
C ARG A 65 -0.67 -9.72 21.78
N ARG A 66 -1.19 -10.93 21.44
CA ARG A 66 -0.46 -11.96 20.68
C ARG A 66 -0.67 -11.86 19.18
N GLY A 67 -1.47 -10.88 18.72
CA GLY A 67 -1.81 -10.69 17.30
C GLY A 67 -2.95 -11.59 16.83
N ALA A 68 -3.44 -12.50 17.65
CA ALA A 68 -4.64 -13.28 17.34
C ALA A 68 -5.89 -12.41 17.47
N GLY A 69 -6.93 -12.73 16.71
CA GLY A 69 -8.19 -11.99 16.76
C GLY A 69 -9.16 -12.44 15.70
N GLN A 70 -10.25 -11.70 15.58
CA GLN A 70 -11.35 -12.01 14.68
C GLN A 70 -11.65 -10.81 13.78
N ALA A 71 -12.20 -11.10 12.62
CA ALA A 71 -12.74 -10.09 11.74
C ALA A 71 -14.11 -10.55 11.22
N LYS A 72 -15.06 -9.62 11.12
CA LYS A 72 -16.43 -9.87 10.66
C LYS A 72 -16.86 -8.80 9.66
N VAL A 73 -17.58 -9.22 8.64
CA VAL A 73 -18.25 -8.35 7.68
C VAL A 73 -19.73 -8.74 7.66
N GLY A 74 -20.61 -7.78 7.94
CA GLY A 74 -22.05 -8.05 8.02
C GLY A 74 -22.42 -9.12 9.08
N GLY A 75 -21.66 -9.21 10.17
CA GLY A 75 -21.84 -10.20 11.22
C GLY A 75 -21.20 -11.57 10.94
N VAL A 76 -20.72 -11.82 9.71
CA VAL A 76 -20.11 -13.10 9.32
C VAL A 76 -18.58 -13.04 9.45
N HIS A 77 -17.98 -14.09 10.02
CA HIS A 77 -16.53 -14.20 10.12
C HIS A 77 -15.87 -14.26 8.74
N VAL A 78 -14.84 -13.42 8.51
CA VAL A 78 -14.08 -13.47 7.27
C VAL A 78 -13.09 -14.64 7.29
N LYS A 79 -12.94 -15.30 6.14
CA LYS A 79 -11.98 -16.40 5.96
C LYS A 79 -10.56 -15.91 5.72
N SER A 80 -10.41 -14.70 5.22
CA SER A 80 -9.12 -14.07 4.89
C SER A 80 -9.18 -12.57 5.14
N LEU A 81 -8.08 -11.98 5.62
CA LEU A 81 -7.98 -10.54 5.81
C LEU A 81 -8.09 -9.74 4.49
N SER A 82 -7.81 -10.38 3.35
CA SER A 82 -8.03 -9.76 2.03
C SER A 82 -9.49 -9.38 1.77
N GLN A 83 -10.46 -10.06 2.41
CA GLN A 83 -11.87 -9.68 2.33
C GLN A 83 -12.14 -8.31 2.96
N LEU A 84 -11.41 -7.94 4.02
CA LEU A 84 -11.50 -6.60 4.61
C LEU A 84 -11.05 -5.52 3.63
N ALA A 85 -9.91 -5.75 2.96
CA ALA A 85 -9.36 -4.79 2.00
C ALA A 85 -10.24 -4.63 0.74
N ILE A 86 -11.02 -5.64 0.38
CA ILE A 86 -12.04 -5.55 -0.68
C ILE A 86 -13.24 -4.70 -0.19
N GLU A 87 -13.64 -4.88 1.07
CA GLU A 87 -14.77 -4.12 1.62
C GLU A 87 -14.44 -2.67 1.89
N LEU A 88 -13.24 -2.38 2.37
CA LEU A 88 -12.78 -1.04 2.68
C LEU A 88 -11.36 -0.82 2.14
N PRO A 89 -11.20 -0.58 0.84
CA PRO A 89 -9.89 -0.27 0.29
C PRO A 89 -9.36 1.05 0.83
N CYS A 90 -8.08 1.09 1.20
CA CYS A 90 -7.41 2.28 1.72
C CYS A 90 -6.11 2.55 0.95
N VAL A 91 -5.84 3.81 0.70
CA VAL A 91 -4.55 4.31 0.22
C VAL A 91 -3.89 5.11 1.33
N LEU A 92 -2.71 4.69 1.74
CA LEU A 92 -1.92 5.37 2.77
C LEU A 92 -0.98 6.39 2.14
N VAL A 93 -1.01 7.62 2.65
CA VAL A 93 -0.03 8.67 2.38
C VAL A 93 0.53 9.11 3.72
N THR A 94 1.68 8.58 4.09
CA THR A 94 2.31 8.77 5.40
C THR A 94 3.81 8.96 5.25
N SER A 95 4.49 9.54 6.22
CA SER A 95 5.95 9.71 6.22
C SER A 95 6.69 8.39 5.94
N ASN A 96 6.27 7.29 6.55
CA ASN A 96 6.85 5.97 6.33
C ASN A 96 6.68 5.47 4.89
N VAL A 97 5.52 5.72 4.27
CA VAL A 97 5.26 5.36 2.86
C VAL A 97 6.11 6.23 1.93
N LEU A 98 6.30 7.50 2.27
CA LEU A 98 7.15 8.42 1.49
C LEU A 98 8.62 8.01 1.48
N SER A 99 9.07 7.17 2.41
CA SER A 99 10.44 6.60 2.44
C SER A 99 10.56 5.21 1.80
N ALA A 100 9.45 4.57 1.41
CA ALA A 100 9.43 3.17 0.98
C ALA A 100 10.31 2.85 -0.25
N LEU A 101 10.57 3.82 -1.14
CA LEU A 101 11.47 3.61 -2.28
C LEU A 101 12.91 3.28 -1.84
N TRP A 102 13.32 3.69 -0.63
CA TRP A 102 14.64 3.39 -0.08
C TRP A 102 14.71 2.07 0.70
N GLU A 103 13.56 1.53 1.12
CA GLU A 103 13.51 0.31 1.93
C GLU A 103 13.88 -0.97 1.15
N GLY A 104 14.06 -0.87 -0.15
CA GLY A 104 14.46 -1.99 -1.00
C GLY A 104 13.35 -2.57 -1.88
N PRO A 105 13.69 -3.59 -2.70
CA PRO A 105 12.79 -4.11 -3.74
C PRO A 105 11.45 -4.65 -3.21
N GLU A 106 11.41 -5.20 -2.02
CA GLU A 106 10.18 -5.72 -1.42
C GLU A 106 9.15 -4.62 -1.16
N ALA A 107 9.58 -3.48 -0.60
CA ALA A 107 8.70 -2.35 -0.34
C ALA A 107 8.19 -1.75 -1.65
N ARG A 108 9.06 -1.63 -2.66
CA ARG A 108 8.67 -1.13 -3.98
C ARG A 108 7.67 -2.05 -4.69
N ARG A 109 7.85 -3.38 -4.63
CA ARG A 109 6.88 -4.35 -5.15
C ARG A 109 5.51 -4.21 -4.50
N ARG A 110 5.45 -3.96 -3.18
CA ARG A 110 4.18 -3.78 -2.46
C ARG A 110 3.32 -2.67 -3.04
N VAL A 111 3.91 -1.61 -3.60
CA VAL A 111 3.15 -0.53 -4.24
C VAL A 111 2.36 -1.07 -5.44
N VAL A 112 3.03 -1.85 -6.31
CA VAL A 112 2.38 -2.43 -7.49
C VAL A 112 1.39 -3.53 -7.08
N ASP A 113 1.76 -4.38 -6.12
CA ASP A 113 0.90 -5.46 -5.65
C ASP A 113 -0.40 -4.95 -5.01
N GLN A 114 -0.34 -3.85 -4.26
CA GLN A 114 -1.53 -3.20 -3.72
C GLN A 114 -2.43 -2.67 -4.84
N LEU A 115 -1.87 -2.02 -5.88
CA LEU A 115 -2.64 -1.57 -7.03
C LEU A 115 -3.33 -2.76 -7.71
N MET A 116 -2.57 -3.78 -8.09
CA MET A 116 -3.09 -4.95 -8.80
C MET A 116 -4.13 -5.74 -7.98
N PHE A 117 -3.92 -5.81 -6.65
CA PHE A 117 -4.90 -6.44 -5.76
C PHE A 117 -6.27 -5.74 -5.82
N HIS A 118 -6.33 -4.44 -5.99
CA HIS A 118 -7.60 -3.70 -6.04
C HIS A 118 -8.18 -3.62 -7.46
N VAL A 119 -7.35 -3.64 -8.47
CA VAL A 119 -7.76 -3.55 -9.89
C VAL A 119 -8.17 -4.91 -10.43
N GLU A 120 -7.34 -5.92 -10.28
CA GLU A 120 -7.53 -7.29 -10.80
C GLU A 120 -8.01 -8.30 -9.73
N GLN A 121 -8.26 -7.84 -8.54
CA GLN A 121 -8.77 -8.54 -7.35
C GLN A 121 -8.57 -10.07 -7.34
N ARG A 122 -9.59 -10.83 -7.75
CA ARG A 122 -9.60 -12.30 -7.64
C ARG A 122 -8.51 -12.94 -8.48
N ARG A 123 -8.27 -12.42 -9.68
CA ARG A 123 -7.30 -12.98 -10.63
C ARG A 123 -5.88 -12.81 -10.08
N PHE A 124 -5.51 -11.59 -9.69
CA PHE A 124 -4.19 -11.31 -9.10
C PHE A 124 -3.96 -12.10 -7.81
N LEU A 125 -4.95 -12.13 -6.91
CA LEU A 125 -4.87 -12.86 -5.64
C LEU A 125 -4.68 -14.37 -5.89
N SER A 126 -5.43 -14.97 -6.82
CA SER A 126 -5.32 -16.38 -7.15
C SER A 126 -3.93 -16.76 -7.65
N HIS A 127 -3.42 -16.03 -8.65
CA HIS A 127 -2.08 -16.31 -9.21
C HIS A 127 -0.97 -16.05 -8.19
N THR A 128 -1.06 -14.98 -7.38
CA THR A 128 -0.09 -14.68 -6.34
C THR A 128 -0.05 -15.77 -5.26
N GLN A 129 -1.21 -16.29 -4.83
CA GLN A 129 -1.29 -17.37 -3.86
C GLN A 129 -0.74 -18.69 -4.41
N ASN A 130 -1.06 -19.04 -5.66
CA ASN A 130 -0.56 -20.23 -6.32
C ASN A 130 0.95 -20.16 -6.49
N TYR A 131 1.46 -19.03 -6.96
CA TYR A 131 2.90 -18.77 -7.08
C TYR A 131 3.61 -18.91 -5.74
N ALA A 132 3.11 -18.24 -4.69
CA ALA A 132 3.71 -18.31 -3.35
C ALA A 132 3.74 -19.74 -2.80
N ARG A 133 2.66 -20.51 -3.03
CA ARG A 133 2.61 -21.95 -2.64
C ARG A 133 3.65 -22.76 -3.41
N ALA A 134 3.71 -22.63 -4.73
CA ALA A 134 4.62 -23.38 -5.58
C ALA A 134 6.08 -23.09 -5.23
N ILE A 135 6.46 -21.82 -5.06
CA ILE A 135 7.80 -21.41 -4.60
C ILE A 135 8.14 -22.00 -3.23
N LYS A 136 7.20 -21.97 -2.28
CA LYS A 136 7.42 -22.55 -0.94
C LYS A 136 7.70 -24.05 -1.02
N GLN A 137 6.94 -24.78 -1.81
CA GLN A 137 7.11 -26.23 -2.00
C GLN A 137 8.41 -26.55 -2.74
N ARG A 138 8.69 -25.85 -3.86
CA ARG A 138 9.96 -26.02 -4.58
C ARG A 138 11.17 -25.76 -3.68
N ASN A 139 11.15 -24.67 -2.92
CA ASN A 139 12.24 -24.33 -2.00
C ASN A 139 12.38 -25.35 -0.85
N ALA A 140 11.29 -25.98 -0.39
CA ALA A 140 11.36 -27.07 0.57
C ALA A 140 12.04 -28.31 -0.06
N ALA A 141 11.65 -28.70 -1.25
CA ALA A 141 12.25 -29.82 -1.98
C ALA A 141 13.75 -29.60 -2.25
N LEU A 142 14.14 -28.39 -2.68
CA LEU A 142 15.56 -28.03 -2.89
C LEU A 142 16.39 -28.17 -1.62
N ARG A 143 15.89 -27.69 -0.47
CA ARG A 143 16.59 -27.80 0.81
C ARG A 143 16.78 -29.24 1.29
N HIS A 144 15.86 -30.12 0.93
CA HIS A 144 15.95 -31.55 1.26
C HIS A 144 16.66 -32.38 0.17
N GLY A 145 17.14 -31.75 -0.91
CA GLY A 145 17.83 -32.45 -2.02
C GLY A 145 16.92 -33.33 -2.88
N ILE A 146 15.60 -33.14 -2.83
CA ILE A 146 14.61 -33.93 -3.57
C ILE A 146 14.34 -33.25 -4.92
N LEU A 147 15.21 -33.52 -5.90
CA LEU A 147 15.20 -32.79 -7.18
C LEU A 147 13.94 -33.03 -8.01
N GLU A 148 13.47 -34.28 -8.10
CA GLU A 148 12.22 -34.61 -8.83
C GLU A 148 11.03 -33.84 -8.26
N ALA A 149 10.93 -33.76 -6.93
CA ALA A 149 9.87 -32.98 -6.28
C ALA A 149 10.05 -31.47 -6.49
N SER A 150 11.28 -30.97 -6.67
CA SER A 150 11.49 -29.55 -7.01
C SER A 150 11.06 -29.24 -8.44
N ASP A 151 11.28 -30.14 -9.36
CA ASP A 151 10.96 -29.99 -10.78
C ASP A 151 9.43 -30.07 -11.02
N SER A 152 8.71 -30.87 -10.27
CA SER A 152 7.25 -30.98 -10.38
C SER A 152 6.48 -29.66 -10.08
N TRP A 153 7.15 -28.69 -9.46
CA TRP A 153 6.55 -27.38 -9.18
C TRP A 153 6.86 -26.32 -10.24
N VAL A 154 7.75 -26.62 -11.23
CA VAL A 154 8.19 -25.63 -12.22
C VAL A 154 7.02 -25.14 -13.07
N GLU A 155 6.17 -26.02 -13.58
CA GLU A 155 5.00 -25.65 -14.39
C GLU A 155 4.08 -24.68 -13.64
N ALA A 156 3.72 -24.99 -12.40
CA ALA A 156 2.87 -24.13 -11.57
C ALA A 156 3.53 -22.78 -11.25
N ILE A 157 4.86 -22.73 -11.13
CA ILE A 157 5.64 -21.50 -10.94
C ILE A 157 5.61 -20.67 -12.21
N VAL A 158 5.79 -21.29 -13.38
CA VAL A 158 5.80 -20.61 -14.69
C VAL A 158 4.42 -20.00 -14.96
N GLU A 159 3.36 -20.82 -14.93
CA GLU A 159 2.00 -20.35 -15.21
C GLU A 159 1.60 -19.17 -14.31
N SER A 160 1.71 -19.36 -12.99
CA SER A 160 1.29 -18.33 -12.05
C SER A 160 2.26 -17.13 -12.00
N GLY A 161 3.55 -17.38 -12.21
CA GLY A 161 4.59 -16.36 -12.20
C GLY A 161 4.53 -15.43 -13.40
N GLU A 162 4.32 -15.96 -14.58
CA GLU A 162 4.16 -15.15 -15.80
C GLU A 162 2.87 -14.33 -15.74
N ALA A 163 1.78 -14.92 -15.25
CA ALA A 163 0.52 -14.20 -15.06
C ALA A 163 0.66 -13.01 -14.09
N VAL A 164 1.32 -13.20 -12.92
CA VAL A 164 1.60 -12.10 -11.97
C VAL A 164 2.48 -11.05 -12.61
N THR A 165 3.48 -11.45 -13.38
CA THR A 165 4.43 -10.54 -14.04
C THR A 165 3.75 -9.71 -15.11
N ALA A 166 2.89 -10.29 -15.93
CA ALA A 166 2.13 -9.58 -16.95
C ALA A 166 1.22 -8.50 -16.31
N MET A 167 0.44 -8.88 -15.28
CA MET A 167 -0.42 -7.93 -14.56
C MET A 167 0.38 -6.80 -13.91
N ARG A 168 1.54 -7.09 -13.29
CA ARG A 168 2.40 -6.05 -12.71
C ARG A 168 2.95 -5.10 -13.77
N ARG A 169 3.33 -5.59 -14.96
CA ARG A 169 3.83 -4.75 -16.06
C ARG A 169 2.75 -3.79 -16.54
N GLU A 170 1.56 -4.30 -16.82
CA GLU A 170 0.40 -3.46 -17.19
C GLU A 170 0.08 -2.41 -16.12
N GLY A 171 0.10 -2.82 -14.85
CA GLY A 171 -0.13 -1.91 -13.73
C GLY A 171 0.93 -0.83 -13.58
N VAL A 172 2.20 -1.15 -13.83
CA VAL A 172 3.30 -0.16 -13.78
C VAL A 172 3.21 0.83 -14.94
N GLU A 173 2.87 0.36 -16.15
CA GLU A 173 2.66 1.24 -17.31
C GLU A 173 1.51 2.23 -17.07
N ALA A 174 0.38 1.73 -16.58
CA ALA A 174 -0.75 2.58 -16.21
C ALA A 174 -0.39 3.57 -15.09
N LEU A 175 0.34 3.11 -14.07
CA LEU A 175 0.78 3.93 -12.95
C LEU A 175 1.77 5.01 -13.40
N ALA A 176 2.70 4.71 -14.30
CA ALA A 176 3.64 5.69 -14.84
C ALA A 176 2.93 6.80 -15.63
N GLY A 177 1.94 6.44 -16.43
CA GLY A 177 1.11 7.40 -17.16
C GLY A 177 0.31 8.32 -16.26
N GLU A 178 -0.39 7.75 -15.26
CA GLU A 178 -1.19 8.53 -14.31
C GLU A 178 -0.31 9.42 -13.42
N LEU A 179 0.84 8.90 -12.98
CA LEU A 179 1.79 9.66 -12.17
C LEU A 179 2.34 10.88 -12.92
N ARG A 180 2.66 10.72 -14.22
CA ARG A 180 3.13 11.83 -15.05
C ARG A 180 2.08 12.92 -15.16
N ALA A 181 0.86 12.55 -15.53
CA ALA A 181 -0.26 13.47 -15.61
C ALA A 181 -0.53 14.20 -14.28
N LEU A 182 -0.41 13.48 -13.17
CA LEU A 182 -0.62 14.03 -11.84
C LEU A 182 0.48 15.01 -11.41
N LEU A 183 1.74 14.71 -11.68
CA LEU A 183 2.86 15.62 -11.37
C LEU A 183 2.74 16.92 -12.19
N ASP A 184 2.33 16.82 -13.48
CA ASP A 184 2.06 17.99 -14.31
C ASP A 184 0.90 18.83 -13.76
N GLU A 185 -0.22 18.19 -13.35
CA GLU A 185 -1.36 18.85 -12.70
C GLU A 185 -0.98 19.53 -11.37
N MET A 186 -0.10 18.91 -10.59
CA MET A 186 0.42 19.46 -9.34
C MET A 186 1.42 20.61 -9.58
N GLY A 187 1.90 20.83 -10.82
CA GLY A 187 2.94 21.78 -11.12
C GLY A 187 4.32 21.40 -10.55
N VAL A 188 4.57 20.11 -10.32
CA VAL A 188 5.81 19.61 -9.75
C VAL A 188 6.84 19.40 -10.84
N CYS A 189 7.92 20.19 -10.80
CA CYS A 189 9.04 20.07 -11.73
C CYS A 189 10.11 19.14 -11.12
N LEU A 190 10.29 17.98 -11.75
CA LEU A 190 11.31 17.00 -11.40
C LEU A 190 12.25 16.80 -12.59
N PRO A 191 13.52 16.36 -12.36
CA PRO A 191 14.37 15.85 -13.45
C PRO A 191 13.64 14.75 -14.22
N ASP A 192 13.95 14.61 -15.52
CA ASP A 192 13.36 13.54 -16.35
C ASP A 192 13.51 12.19 -15.62
N TRP A 193 12.39 11.53 -15.41
CA TRP A 193 12.32 10.28 -14.68
C TRP A 193 11.62 9.19 -15.49
N GLN A 194 11.96 7.96 -15.19
CA GLN A 194 11.32 6.76 -15.72
C GLN A 194 10.97 5.82 -14.59
N LEU A 195 9.81 5.20 -14.69
CA LEU A 195 9.38 4.14 -13.81
C LEU A 195 9.51 2.81 -14.58
N ALA A 196 10.49 2.00 -14.22
CA ALA A 196 10.79 0.74 -14.88
C ALA A 196 10.41 -0.45 -13.99
N PHE A 197 9.84 -1.48 -14.60
CA PHE A 197 9.55 -2.75 -13.95
C PHE A 197 10.55 -3.80 -14.38
N HIS A 198 11.36 -4.32 -13.44
CA HIS A 198 12.23 -5.46 -13.62
C HIS A 198 11.51 -6.71 -13.13
N GLN A 199 11.32 -7.68 -14.01
CA GLN A 199 10.50 -8.87 -13.71
C GLN A 199 11.14 -9.87 -12.74
N GLY A 200 12.45 -9.77 -12.49
CA GLY A 200 13.18 -10.62 -11.56
C GLY A 200 13.97 -11.75 -12.24
N TRP A 201 14.07 -11.71 -13.56
CA TRP A 201 14.95 -12.50 -14.43
C TRP A 201 15.24 -11.69 -15.70
N HIS A 202 16.10 -12.20 -16.57
CA HIS A 202 16.51 -11.49 -17.79
C HIS A 202 15.33 -11.30 -18.74
N ASP A 203 15.14 -10.09 -19.27
CA ASP A 203 13.93 -9.71 -20.01
C ASP A 203 13.76 -10.41 -21.37
N ASP A 204 14.86 -10.94 -21.95
CA ASP A 204 14.87 -11.70 -23.21
C ASP A 204 14.44 -13.16 -23.04
N LYS A 205 14.19 -13.63 -21.81
CA LYS A 205 13.88 -15.03 -21.49
C LYS A 205 12.50 -15.18 -20.89
N GLY A 206 11.84 -16.31 -21.23
CA GLY A 206 10.68 -16.78 -20.47
C GLY A 206 11.09 -17.26 -19.07
N LEU A 207 10.13 -17.33 -18.16
CA LEU A 207 10.40 -17.75 -16.77
C LEU A 207 10.90 -19.20 -16.70
N GLU A 208 10.40 -20.09 -17.57
CA GLU A 208 10.83 -21.49 -17.64
C GLU A 208 12.31 -21.60 -18.00
N GLU A 209 12.74 -20.90 -19.05
CA GLU A 209 14.16 -20.89 -19.47
C GLU A 209 15.04 -20.28 -18.38
N ALA A 210 14.58 -19.19 -17.74
CA ALA A 210 15.30 -18.57 -16.65
C ALA A 210 15.49 -19.53 -15.47
N LEU A 211 14.45 -20.27 -15.05
CA LEU A 211 14.53 -21.28 -13.99
C LEU A 211 15.48 -22.42 -14.36
N SER A 212 15.43 -22.91 -15.62
CA SER A 212 16.31 -23.94 -16.12
C SER A 212 17.78 -23.50 -16.10
N SER A 213 18.07 -22.27 -16.54
CA SER A 213 19.43 -21.73 -16.61
C SER A 213 20.12 -21.57 -15.24
N VAL A 214 19.33 -21.49 -14.15
CA VAL A 214 19.85 -21.32 -12.78
C VAL A 214 19.65 -22.55 -11.89
N LYS A 215 19.20 -23.69 -12.46
CA LYS A 215 18.83 -24.91 -11.72
C LYS A 215 19.92 -25.37 -10.76
N GLU A 216 21.14 -25.52 -11.26
CA GLU A 216 22.27 -25.99 -10.45
C GLU A 216 22.58 -25.05 -9.28
N ARG A 217 22.51 -23.73 -9.53
CA ARG A 217 22.70 -22.71 -8.50
C ARG A 217 21.60 -22.78 -7.46
N ASP A 218 20.34 -22.97 -7.85
CA ASP A 218 19.20 -23.10 -6.95
C ASP A 218 19.32 -24.34 -6.06
N VAL A 219 19.80 -25.49 -6.64
CA VAL A 219 20.07 -26.72 -5.90
C VAL A 219 21.15 -26.47 -4.84
N GLN A 220 22.27 -25.84 -5.21
CA GLN A 220 23.35 -25.53 -4.26
C GLN A 220 22.91 -24.58 -3.14
N ARG A 221 22.02 -23.60 -3.45
CA ARG A 221 21.55 -22.60 -2.49
C ARG A 221 20.33 -23.03 -1.68
N GLY A 222 19.60 -24.04 -2.12
CA GLY A 222 18.36 -24.50 -1.47
C GLY A 222 17.16 -23.57 -1.64
N PHE A 223 17.19 -22.67 -2.63
CA PHE A 223 16.07 -21.78 -2.92
C PHE A 223 16.07 -21.29 -4.38
N THR A 224 14.87 -20.90 -4.84
CA THR A 224 14.63 -20.32 -6.18
C THR A 224 15.18 -18.91 -6.25
N SER A 225 16.09 -18.65 -7.18
CA SER A 225 16.83 -17.39 -7.27
C SER A 225 16.30 -16.41 -8.31
N VAL A 226 15.38 -16.82 -9.19
CA VAL A 226 14.75 -15.99 -10.23
C VAL A 226 13.24 -16.10 -10.18
N GLY A 227 12.53 -15.08 -10.64
CA GLY A 227 11.07 -15.04 -10.73
C GLY A 227 10.43 -13.79 -10.11
N PRO A 228 9.09 -13.66 -10.16
CA PRO A 228 8.35 -12.47 -9.70
C PRO A 228 8.63 -12.03 -8.26
N HIS A 229 9.07 -12.93 -7.39
CA HIS A 229 9.48 -12.60 -6.01
C HIS A 229 10.82 -11.83 -5.96
N ARG A 230 11.55 -11.77 -7.08
CA ARG A 230 12.78 -10.98 -7.28
C ARG A 230 12.56 -9.74 -8.12
N ALA A 231 11.33 -9.53 -8.58
CA ALA A 231 10.98 -8.34 -9.34
C ALA A 231 11.27 -7.05 -8.58
N ASP A 232 11.42 -5.96 -9.29
CA ASP A 232 11.65 -4.63 -8.71
C ASP A 232 10.95 -3.54 -9.51
N LEU A 233 10.55 -2.48 -8.82
CA LEU A 233 10.06 -1.24 -9.39
C LEU A 233 11.13 -0.17 -9.19
N VAL A 234 11.76 0.25 -10.27
CA VAL A 234 12.89 1.18 -10.22
C VAL A 234 12.47 2.53 -10.78
N VAL A 235 12.76 3.58 -10.03
CA VAL A 235 12.68 4.96 -10.52
C VAL A 235 14.10 5.40 -10.87
N SER A 236 14.32 5.76 -12.11
CA SER A 236 15.58 6.24 -12.63
C SER A 236 15.44 7.61 -13.27
N THR A 237 16.54 8.34 -13.35
CA THR A 237 16.70 9.60 -14.08
C THR A 237 17.84 9.46 -15.07
N VAL A 238 18.10 10.48 -15.88
CA VAL A 238 19.28 10.54 -16.75
C VAL A 238 20.59 10.49 -15.98
N TYR A 239 20.57 10.74 -14.67
CA TYR A 239 21.75 10.73 -13.80
C TYR A 239 21.92 9.44 -13.00
N GLY A 240 21.03 8.45 -13.16
CA GLY A 240 21.03 7.18 -12.41
C GLY A 240 19.75 6.96 -11.60
N LEU A 241 19.84 6.24 -10.50
CA LEU A 241 18.68 5.97 -9.65
C LEU A 241 18.12 7.28 -9.06
N ALA A 242 16.80 7.39 -8.98
CA ALA A 242 16.15 8.53 -8.36
C ALA A 242 16.53 8.69 -6.88
N SER A 243 16.84 7.59 -6.19
CA SER A 243 17.36 7.62 -4.82
C SER A 243 18.64 8.45 -4.67
N ASP A 244 19.45 8.53 -5.73
CA ASP A 244 20.74 9.19 -5.73
C ASP A 244 20.68 10.59 -6.36
N SER A 245 19.66 10.85 -7.19
CA SER A 245 19.54 12.07 -7.98
C SER A 245 18.45 13.04 -7.51
N PHE A 246 17.39 12.55 -6.87
CA PHE A 246 16.35 13.40 -6.29
C PHE A 246 16.79 13.95 -4.94
N SER A 247 16.47 15.22 -4.66
CA SER A 247 16.52 15.74 -3.30
C SER A 247 15.50 15.04 -2.40
N ARG A 248 15.68 15.12 -1.09
CA ARG A 248 14.71 14.53 -0.13
C ARG A 248 13.29 15.09 -0.32
N GLY A 249 13.14 16.37 -0.62
CA GLY A 249 11.85 17.00 -0.89
C GLY A 249 11.23 16.49 -2.18
N GLN A 250 12.01 16.44 -3.28
CA GLN A 250 11.56 15.88 -4.56
C GLN A 250 11.10 14.44 -4.42
N MET A 251 11.82 13.62 -3.65
CA MET A 251 11.44 12.25 -3.44
C MET A 251 10.13 12.12 -2.65
N LYS A 252 9.94 12.93 -1.61
CA LYS A 252 8.70 12.92 -0.82
C LYS A 252 7.48 13.30 -1.68
N VAL A 253 7.59 14.36 -2.48
CA VAL A 253 6.49 14.76 -3.37
C VAL A 253 6.24 13.75 -4.46
N PHE A 254 7.29 13.15 -5.04
CA PHE A 254 7.16 12.06 -6.00
C PHE A 254 6.39 10.87 -5.41
N MET A 255 6.72 10.45 -4.19
CA MET A 255 6.04 9.37 -3.51
C MET A 255 4.59 9.69 -3.14
N ALA A 256 4.33 10.94 -2.71
CA ALA A 256 2.96 11.38 -2.47
C ALA A 256 2.14 11.32 -3.77
N ALA A 257 2.67 11.86 -4.87
CA ALA A 257 2.04 11.77 -6.18
C ALA A 257 1.84 10.32 -6.66
N LEU A 258 2.83 9.43 -6.44
CA LEU A 258 2.72 8.00 -6.76
C LEU A 258 1.55 7.33 -6.01
N LYS A 259 1.36 7.64 -4.74
CA LYS A 259 0.25 7.12 -3.94
C LYS A 259 -1.10 7.71 -4.38
N LEU A 260 -1.14 8.98 -4.74
CA LEU A 260 -2.34 9.60 -5.29
C LEU A 260 -2.70 9.02 -6.66
N ALA A 261 -1.72 8.81 -7.54
CA ALA A 261 -1.90 8.15 -8.83
C ALA A 261 -2.42 6.71 -8.66
N GLN A 262 -1.88 5.95 -7.71
CA GLN A 262 -2.38 4.64 -7.34
C GLN A 262 -3.87 4.69 -6.94
N GLY A 263 -4.26 5.64 -6.11
CA GLY A 263 -5.64 5.82 -5.68
C GLY A 263 -6.57 6.22 -6.84
N ARG A 264 -6.13 7.10 -7.75
CA ARG A 264 -6.89 7.49 -8.96
C ARG A 264 -7.13 6.31 -9.90
N LEU A 265 -6.11 5.49 -10.15
CA LEU A 265 -6.26 4.28 -10.97
C LEU A 265 -7.24 3.31 -10.32
N GLN A 266 -7.13 3.12 -9.01
CA GLN A 266 -8.06 2.27 -8.28
C GLN A 266 -9.51 2.78 -8.40
N CYS A 267 -9.75 4.09 -8.28
CA CYS A 267 -11.09 4.68 -8.47
C CYS A 267 -11.66 4.43 -9.87
N ARG A 268 -10.81 4.44 -10.91
CA ARG A 268 -11.24 4.26 -12.31
C ARG A 268 -11.45 2.80 -12.70
N GLN A 269 -10.74 1.88 -12.08
CA GLN A 269 -10.65 0.48 -12.52
C GLN A 269 -11.27 -0.51 -11.52
N SER A 270 -11.70 -0.07 -10.34
CA SER A 270 -12.37 -0.91 -9.37
C SER A 270 -13.78 -0.40 -9.03
N ASP A 271 -14.66 -1.32 -8.64
CA ASP A 271 -16.04 -1.00 -8.24
C ASP A 271 -16.11 -0.26 -6.90
N THR A 272 -15.02 -0.21 -6.15
CA THR A 272 -14.98 0.41 -4.82
C THR A 272 -13.85 1.41 -4.75
N ALA A 273 -14.21 2.68 -4.57
CA ALA A 273 -13.25 3.74 -4.38
C ALA A 273 -12.51 3.61 -3.03
N PRO A 274 -11.21 3.89 -2.97
CA PRO A 274 -10.45 3.83 -1.74
C PRO A 274 -10.74 5.03 -0.84
N ILE A 275 -10.53 4.84 0.48
CA ILE A 275 -10.38 5.93 1.44
C ILE A 275 -8.90 6.33 1.48
N PHE A 276 -8.62 7.63 1.36
CA PHE A 276 -7.27 8.14 1.56
C PHE A 276 -7.03 8.40 3.05
N LEU A 277 -5.99 7.79 3.59
CA LEU A 277 -5.50 8.01 4.94
C LEU A 277 -4.19 8.79 4.86
N VAL A 278 -4.24 10.06 5.28
CA VAL A 278 -3.14 11.03 5.13
C VAL A 278 -2.63 11.40 6.51
N ASP A 279 -1.47 10.83 6.91
CA ASP A 279 -0.95 11.04 8.26
C ASP A 279 0.24 12.01 8.24
N ASP A 280 -0.01 13.19 8.76
CA ASP A 280 0.96 14.28 9.01
C ASP A 280 1.83 14.68 7.79
N VAL A 281 1.28 14.51 6.58
CA VAL A 281 2.00 14.75 5.31
C VAL A 281 2.38 16.21 5.13
N ALA A 282 1.56 17.13 5.66
CA ALA A 282 1.84 18.55 5.60
C ALA A 282 3.12 18.97 6.36
N ALA A 283 3.56 18.19 7.35
CA ALA A 283 4.81 18.42 8.06
C ALA A 283 6.04 17.87 7.29
N GLU A 284 5.81 17.00 6.31
CA GLU A 284 6.86 16.34 5.53
C GLU A 284 7.19 17.05 4.21
N LEU A 285 6.28 17.90 3.72
CA LEU A 285 6.38 18.65 2.47
C LEU A 285 6.51 20.13 2.76
N ASP A 286 7.10 20.87 1.83
CA ASP A 286 6.99 22.32 1.87
C ASP A 286 5.56 22.78 1.54
N ASP A 287 5.26 24.04 1.81
CA ASP A 287 3.90 24.59 1.69
C ASP A 287 3.31 24.43 0.28
N ILE A 288 4.12 24.60 -0.77
CA ILE A 288 3.66 24.54 -2.17
C ILE A 288 3.26 23.11 -2.54
N HIS A 289 4.10 22.14 -2.19
CA HIS A 289 3.82 20.73 -2.48
C HIS A 289 2.71 20.16 -1.60
N ALA A 290 2.64 20.58 -0.33
CA ALA A 290 1.53 20.20 0.55
C ALA A 290 0.19 20.72 0.00
N GLU A 291 0.13 21.99 -0.43
CA GLU A 291 -1.06 22.56 -1.05
C GLU A 291 -1.47 21.79 -2.30
N ALA A 292 -0.53 21.44 -3.18
CA ALA A 292 -0.80 20.66 -4.38
C ALA A 292 -1.38 19.28 -4.06
N VAL A 293 -0.82 18.57 -3.06
CA VAL A 293 -1.32 17.27 -2.59
C VAL A 293 -2.76 17.37 -2.07
N PHE A 294 -3.03 18.37 -1.21
CA PHE A 294 -4.36 18.54 -0.64
C PHE A 294 -5.39 19.01 -1.67
N ARG A 295 -5.02 19.83 -2.64
CA ARG A 295 -5.89 20.20 -3.77
C ARG A 295 -6.31 18.97 -4.56
N VAL A 296 -5.37 18.10 -4.94
CA VAL A 296 -5.66 16.85 -5.66
C VAL A 296 -6.59 15.93 -4.86
N LEU A 297 -6.38 15.82 -3.55
CA LEU A 297 -7.25 15.03 -2.66
C LEU A 297 -8.66 15.63 -2.57
N ASP A 298 -8.78 16.94 -2.53
CA ASP A 298 -10.06 17.65 -2.48
C ASP A 298 -10.85 17.48 -3.77
N GLU A 299 -10.20 17.62 -4.91
CA GLU A 299 -10.78 17.45 -6.25
C GLU A 299 -11.14 16.00 -6.56
N SER A 300 -10.52 15.02 -5.90
CA SER A 300 -10.79 13.59 -6.11
C SER A 300 -12.22 13.17 -5.76
N GLN A 301 -12.95 13.96 -4.97
CA GLN A 301 -14.28 13.65 -4.42
C GLN A 301 -14.34 12.34 -3.61
N GLN A 302 -13.18 11.81 -3.22
CA GLN A 302 -13.08 10.62 -2.41
C GLN A 302 -13.12 10.95 -0.92
N GLN A 303 -13.40 9.95 -0.10
CA GLN A 303 -13.28 10.12 1.34
C GLN A 303 -11.81 10.23 1.73
N VAL A 304 -11.45 11.36 2.35
CA VAL A 304 -10.11 11.64 2.86
C VAL A 304 -10.20 11.84 4.36
N LEU A 305 -9.37 11.12 5.10
CA LEU A 305 -9.14 11.29 6.54
C LEU A 305 -7.69 11.74 6.70
N ALA A 306 -7.49 12.97 7.14
CA ALA A 306 -6.16 13.57 7.27
C ALA A 306 -5.87 13.97 8.73
N THR A 307 -4.60 13.85 9.13
CA THR A 307 -4.12 14.37 10.42
C THR A 307 -3.18 15.54 10.20
N MET A 308 -3.23 16.52 11.08
CA MET A 308 -2.36 17.71 11.08
C MET A 308 -2.10 18.16 12.49
N VAL A 309 -1.01 18.90 12.71
CA VAL A 309 -0.74 19.52 14.00
C VAL A 309 -1.59 20.77 14.17
N ASP A 310 -1.71 21.58 13.11
CA ASP A 310 -2.40 22.87 13.12
C ASP A 310 -3.27 23.07 11.86
N THR A 311 -4.40 23.75 12.03
CA THR A 311 -5.30 24.16 10.95
C THR A 311 -4.72 25.27 10.05
N HIS A 312 -3.64 25.92 10.44
CA HIS A 312 -3.00 26.96 9.62
C HIS A 312 -2.59 26.43 8.24
N GLN A 313 -2.21 25.16 8.17
CA GLN A 313 -1.86 24.47 6.92
C GLN A 313 -3.08 24.26 5.99
N LEU A 314 -4.29 24.12 6.56
CA LEU A 314 -5.54 24.02 5.80
C LEU A 314 -5.97 25.34 5.14
N ARG A 315 -5.68 26.47 5.80
CA ARG A 315 -6.08 27.80 5.30
C ARG A 315 -5.37 28.19 4.01
N LYS A 316 -4.20 27.60 3.77
CA LYS A 316 -3.41 27.80 2.55
C LYS A 316 -3.96 26.99 1.38
N ALA A 317 -4.38 25.74 1.63
CA ALA A 317 -5.03 24.90 0.64
C ALA A 317 -6.51 25.26 0.59
N SER A 318 -6.94 26.15 -0.30
CA SER A 318 -8.33 26.59 -0.51
C SER A 318 -9.28 25.40 -0.72
N LEU A 319 -9.57 24.62 0.33
CA LEU A 319 -10.32 23.37 0.27
C LEU A 319 -11.83 23.65 0.16
N ASN A 320 -12.45 23.17 -0.91
CA ASN A 320 -13.87 23.34 -1.20
C ASN A 320 -14.76 22.23 -0.60
N SER A 321 -14.17 21.04 -0.28
CA SER A 321 -14.90 19.85 0.15
C SER A 321 -14.63 19.46 1.61
N LEU A 322 -14.25 20.42 2.47
CA LEU A 322 -14.01 20.17 3.88
C LEU A 322 -15.32 19.78 4.58
N SER A 323 -15.43 18.51 4.99
CA SER A 323 -16.62 17.97 5.65
C SER A 323 -16.63 18.20 7.17
N GLY A 324 -15.46 18.39 7.77
CA GLY A 324 -15.30 18.66 9.21
C GLY A 324 -13.86 18.72 9.66
N VAL A 325 -13.63 19.50 10.71
CA VAL A 325 -12.37 19.56 11.45
C VAL A 325 -12.66 19.10 12.87
N PHE A 326 -11.91 18.11 13.34
CA PHE A 326 -12.04 17.59 14.69
C PHE A 326 -10.75 17.83 15.45
N HIS A 327 -10.88 18.45 16.61
CA HIS A 327 -9.75 18.61 17.51
C HIS A 327 -9.62 17.38 18.41
N VAL A 328 -8.42 16.80 18.47
CA VAL A 328 -8.10 15.62 19.27
C VAL A 328 -7.29 16.06 20.49
N GLU A 329 -7.87 15.88 21.68
CA GLU A 329 -7.21 16.19 22.94
C GLU A 329 -6.80 14.92 23.69
N HIS A 330 -5.66 14.97 24.33
CA HIS A 330 -5.19 13.87 25.17
C HIS A 330 -5.74 14.07 26.60
N SER A 331 -6.89 13.46 26.87
CA SER A 331 -7.55 13.49 28.19
C SER A 331 -7.56 12.13 28.91
N GLY A 332 -6.54 11.28 28.62
CA GLY A 332 -6.55 9.86 29.07
C GLY A 332 -7.49 8.98 28.22
N THR A 333 -8.48 9.57 27.62
CA THR A 333 -9.32 9.08 26.52
C THR A 333 -9.36 10.16 25.46
N ALA A 334 -9.02 9.83 24.20
CA ALA A 334 -9.13 10.80 23.10
C ALA A 334 -10.59 11.23 22.95
N SER A 335 -10.86 12.52 23.12
CA SER A 335 -12.17 13.13 22.83
C SER A 335 -12.11 13.89 21.52
N LEU A 336 -13.13 13.76 20.69
CA LEU A 336 -13.29 14.49 19.44
C LEU A 336 -14.28 15.62 19.69
N THR A 337 -13.84 16.87 19.52
CA THR A 337 -14.72 18.05 19.52
C THR A 337 -14.77 18.62 18.12
N ALA A 338 -15.97 18.83 17.60
CA ALA A 338 -16.14 19.52 16.32
C ALA A 338 -15.65 20.96 16.46
N GLY A 339 -14.72 21.38 15.60
CA GLY A 339 -14.22 22.75 15.51
C GLY A 339 -15.04 23.62 14.59
#